data_ceb661270476b91580a6c7ab45d4c02a
#
_entry.id   ceb661270476b91580a6c7ab45d4c02a
#
_cell.length_a   1.000
_cell.length_b   1.000
_cell.length_c   1.000
_cell.angle_alpha   90.00
_cell.angle_beta   90.00
_cell.angle_gamma   90.00
#
_symmetry.space_group_name_H-M   'P 1'
#
loop_
_entity.id
_entity.type
_entity.pdbx_description
1 polymer ?
#
loop_
_entity_poly.entity_id
_entity_poly.type
_entity_poly.pdbx_seq_one_letter_code
_entity_poly.pdbx_strand_id
1 'polypeptide(L)'
;MKRKYQYDVVVAGGGTAGVAAAAGAAMAGAKTLLIERNPYLGGEATHSGVAAFCGFFTCGGNPVRVVEGAGELILKEMKALSESSWNYVVSATGNKNVNFHPEYLKCAMDNVLEKTGVTCFFHTRITGVCTEERAVTALECVDDEGGFLVEAKAFVDTTGDANVVHLAGAPTLWGDENGNVQAATLPFRLSGVDTSCDLTPQAVEKAVIRAKEDGIPHLTKEKGFILK
;
A
#
# COMPACT_ATOMS: atom_id res chain seq x y z
N MET A 1 -13.81 27.17 17.28
CA MET A 1 -13.56 25.82 17.83
C MET A 1 -12.94 24.98 16.72
N LYS A 2 -11.89 24.20 16.99
CA LYS A 2 -11.39 23.22 16.02
C LYS A 2 -12.47 22.16 15.77
N ARG A 3 -12.69 21.74 14.52
CA ARG A 3 -13.56 20.62 14.17
C ARG A 3 -13.11 19.39 14.96
N LYS A 4 -14.04 18.54 15.39
CA LYS A 4 -13.77 17.35 16.19
C LYS A 4 -14.67 16.20 15.74
N TYR A 5 -14.06 15.03 15.54
CA TYR A 5 -14.73 13.81 15.11
C TYR A 5 -14.49 12.69 16.11
N GLN A 6 -15.44 11.75 16.22
CA GLN A 6 -15.34 10.62 17.14
C GLN A 6 -15.74 9.31 16.47
N TYR A 7 -14.87 8.30 16.64
CA TYR A 7 -15.03 6.96 16.09
C TYR A 7 -14.71 5.89 17.14
N ASP A 8 -14.98 4.62 16.84
CA ASP A 8 -14.51 3.51 17.67
C ASP A 8 -13.07 3.13 17.27
N VAL A 9 -12.82 3.06 15.96
CA VAL A 9 -11.49 2.75 15.40
C VAL A 9 -11.10 3.79 14.38
N VAL A 10 -9.86 4.27 14.45
CA VAL A 10 -9.24 5.12 13.44
C VAL A 10 -8.05 4.40 12.83
N VAL A 11 -8.06 4.26 11.50
CA VAL A 11 -6.95 3.68 10.73
C VAL A 11 -6.19 4.80 10.04
N ALA A 12 -4.91 4.91 10.31
CA ALA A 12 -4.01 5.91 9.76
C ALA A 12 -3.24 5.33 8.57
N GLY A 13 -3.54 5.81 7.38
CA GLY A 13 -2.97 5.37 6.10
C GLY A 13 -3.88 4.44 5.32
N GLY A 14 -4.20 4.82 4.07
CA GLY A 14 -5.08 4.08 3.16
C GLY A 14 -4.35 3.13 2.21
N GLY A 15 -3.18 2.62 2.60
CA GLY A 15 -2.51 1.53 1.90
C GLY A 15 -3.29 0.23 1.97
N THR A 16 -2.79 -0.84 1.34
CA THR A 16 -3.46 -2.15 1.34
C THR A 16 -3.72 -2.68 2.75
N ALA A 17 -2.79 -2.48 3.68
CA ALA A 17 -2.93 -2.87 5.08
C ALA A 17 -4.03 -2.05 5.78
N GLY A 18 -4.12 -0.74 5.50
CA GLY A 18 -5.13 0.14 6.08
C GLY A 18 -6.53 -0.18 5.61
N VAL A 19 -6.69 -0.44 4.31
CA VAL A 19 -7.99 -0.87 3.76
C VAL A 19 -8.45 -2.18 4.42
N ALA A 20 -7.54 -3.14 4.56
CA ALA A 20 -7.85 -4.41 5.21
C ALA A 20 -8.21 -4.23 6.70
N ALA A 21 -7.46 -3.40 7.42
CA ALA A 21 -7.73 -3.11 8.84
C ALA A 21 -9.06 -2.38 9.03
N ALA A 22 -9.34 -1.38 8.19
CA ALA A 22 -10.57 -0.60 8.27
C ALA A 22 -11.80 -1.45 7.94
N ALA A 23 -11.75 -2.23 6.86
CA ALA A 23 -12.81 -3.17 6.50
C ALA A 23 -13.05 -4.20 7.62
N GLY A 24 -11.98 -4.78 8.18
CA GLY A 24 -12.07 -5.75 9.27
C GLY A 24 -12.71 -5.15 10.55
N ALA A 25 -12.32 -3.93 10.93
CA ALA A 25 -12.89 -3.24 12.08
C ALA A 25 -14.37 -2.94 11.87
N ALA A 26 -14.76 -2.44 10.69
CA ALA A 26 -16.14 -2.14 10.37
C ALA A 26 -17.03 -3.41 10.31
N MET A 27 -16.51 -4.48 9.71
CA MET A 27 -17.21 -5.79 9.68
C MET A 27 -17.39 -6.37 11.08
N ALA A 28 -16.55 -6.04 12.05
CA ALA A 28 -16.72 -6.39 13.46
C ALA A 28 -17.70 -5.46 14.21
N GLY A 29 -18.34 -4.50 13.53
CA GLY A 29 -19.34 -3.59 14.08
C GLY A 29 -18.78 -2.29 14.64
N ALA A 30 -17.50 -1.97 14.46
CA ALA A 30 -16.93 -0.72 14.93
C ALA A 30 -17.25 0.45 13.97
N LYS A 31 -17.60 1.61 14.50
CA LYS A 31 -17.66 2.85 13.74
C LYS A 31 -16.23 3.24 13.35
N THR A 32 -15.87 3.05 12.09
CA THR A 32 -14.49 3.12 11.62
C THR A 32 -14.24 4.31 10.70
N LEU A 33 -13.13 5.02 10.93
CA LEU A 33 -12.59 6.05 10.05
C LEU A 33 -11.24 5.57 9.49
N LEU A 34 -11.04 5.75 8.19
CA LEU A 34 -9.74 5.65 7.55
C LEU A 34 -9.28 7.03 7.09
N ILE A 35 -8.02 7.39 7.40
CA ILE A 35 -7.40 8.67 7.04
C ILE A 35 -6.30 8.41 6.01
N GLU A 36 -6.38 9.05 4.83
CA GLU A 36 -5.39 8.94 3.76
C GLU A 36 -4.96 10.33 3.28
N ARG A 37 -3.65 10.52 3.12
CA ARG A 37 -3.08 11.80 2.64
C ARG A 37 -3.22 12.00 1.14
N ASN A 38 -3.34 10.92 0.38
CA ASN A 38 -3.48 10.93 -1.08
C ASN A 38 -4.96 10.97 -1.49
N PRO A 39 -5.26 11.23 -2.78
CA PRO A 39 -6.63 11.26 -3.29
C PRO A 39 -7.26 9.87 -3.52
N TYR A 40 -6.53 8.79 -3.31
CA TYR A 40 -6.99 7.42 -3.54
C TYR A 40 -6.26 6.41 -2.66
N LEU A 41 -6.86 5.24 -2.53
CA LEU A 41 -6.37 4.12 -1.72
C LEU A 41 -5.30 3.28 -2.44
N GLY A 42 -4.63 2.42 -1.66
CA GLY A 42 -3.75 1.37 -2.14
C GLY A 42 -2.27 1.59 -1.84
N GLY A 43 -1.84 2.80 -1.46
CA GLY A 43 -0.45 3.08 -1.09
C GLY A 43 0.54 2.61 -2.14
N GLU A 44 1.52 1.78 -1.75
CA GLU A 44 2.55 1.25 -2.65
C GLU A 44 1.98 0.53 -3.88
N ALA A 45 0.86 -0.16 -3.73
CA ALA A 45 0.22 -0.91 -4.80
C ALA A 45 -0.36 -0.03 -5.91
N THR A 46 -0.70 1.22 -5.61
CA THR A 46 -1.34 2.15 -6.56
C THR A 46 -0.52 3.41 -6.80
N HIS A 47 -0.02 4.04 -5.73
CA HIS A 47 0.74 5.29 -5.81
C HIS A 47 2.17 5.06 -6.31
N SER A 48 2.86 4.06 -5.76
CA SER A 48 4.24 3.72 -6.14
C SER A 48 4.32 2.73 -7.30
N GLY A 49 3.19 2.16 -7.76
CA GLY A 49 3.14 1.28 -8.93
C GLY A 49 3.64 -0.14 -8.70
N VAL A 50 3.67 -0.62 -7.46
CA VAL A 50 3.99 -2.02 -7.12
C VAL A 50 2.77 -2.90 -7.40
N ALA A 51 2.57 -3.26 -8.67
CA ALA A 51 1.37 -3.91 -9.19
C ALA A 51 1.31 -5.43 -8.96
N ALA A 52 1.80 -5.91 -7.82
CA ALA A 52 1.78 -7.34 -7.46
C ALA A 52 1.66 -7.55 -5.95
N PHE A 53 0.84 -8.54 -5.55
CA PHE A 53 0.82 -9.07 -4.19
C PHE A 53 1.58 -10.40 -4.15
N CYS A 54 2.65 -10.43 -3.39
CA CYS A 54 3.55 -11.59 -3.31
C CYS A 54 3.25 -12.54 -2.13
N GLY A 55 2.48 -12.10 -1.14
CA GLY A 55 2.26 -12.82 0.12
C GLY A 55 0.98 -13.67 0.21
N PHE A 56 0.22 -13.84 -0.88
CA PHE A 56 -1.03 -14.63 -0.86
C PHE A 56 -0.80 -16.13 -0.75
N PHE A 57 0.39 -16.60 -1.12
CA PHE A 57 0.74 -18.02 -1.17
C PHE A 57 2.04 -18.29 -0.44
N THR A 58 2.19 -19.52 0.05
CA THR A 58 3.49 -20.01 0.53
C THR A 58 4.51 -20.04 -0.60
N CYS A 59 5.79 -19.90 -0.25
CA CYS A 59 6.89 -20.08 -1.21
C CYS A 59 7.13 -21.56 -1.48
N GLY A 60 7.66 -21.89 -2.68
CA GLY A 60 8.08 -23.23 -3.05
C GLY A 60 7.26 -23.88 -4.15
N GLY A 61 7.59 -25.12 -4.50
CA GLY A 61 7.07 -25.82 -5.68
C GLY A 61 5.57 -26.14 -5.65
N ASN A 62 4.95 -26.16 -4.46
CA ASN A 62 3.51 -26.37 -4.28
C ASN A 62 2.92 -25.24 -3.44
N PRO A 63 2.70 -24.05 -4.00
CA PRO A 63 2.24 -22.89 -3.26
C PRO A 63 0.80 -23.09 -2.77
N VAL A 64 0.60 -22.99 -1.45
CA VAL A 64 -0.71 -23.03 -0.79
C VAL A 64 -1.16 -21.60 -0.50
N ARG A 65 -2.44 -21.30 -0.72
CA ARG A 65 -3.02 -20.00 -0.38
C ARG A 65 -3.10 -19.86 1.14
N VAL A 66 -2.60 -18.74 1.66
CA VAL A 66 -2.53 -18.44 3.10
C VAL A 66 -3.17 -17.11 3.48
N VAL A 67 -3.59 -16.31 2.50
CA VAL A 67 -4.28 -15.03 2.72
C VAL A 67 -5.73 -15.14 2.26
N GLU A 68 -6.65 -14.82 3.19
CA GLU A 68 -8.10 -14.79 3.01
C GLU A 68 -8.68 -13.50 3.61
N GLY A 69 -10.01 -13.44 3.78
CA GLY A 69 -10.69 -12.30 4.40
C GLY A 69 -10.62 -11.04 3.55
N ALA A 70 -10.13 -9.93 4.11
CA ALA A 70 -10.13 -8.63 3.44
C ALA A 70 -9.38 -8.64 2.10
N GLY A 71 -8.26 -9.36 1.99
CA GLY A 71 -7.54 -9.53 0.73
C GLY A 71 -8.38 -10.22 -0.34
N GLU A 72 -9.15 -11.23 0.04
CA GLU A 72 -10.07 -11.92 -0.87
C GLU A 72 -11.23 -11.04 -1.30
N LEU A 73 -11.80 -10.25 -0.39
CA LEU A 73 -12.87 -9.30 -0.73
C LEU A 73 -12.40 -8.32 -1.81
N ILE A 74 -11.21 -7.76 -1.67
CA ILE A 74 -10.62 -6.85 -2.66
C ILE A 74 -10.48 -7.56 -4.02
N LEU A 75 -9.89 -8.76 -4.07
CA LEU A 75 -9.71 -9.50 -5.32
C LEU A 75 -11.06 -9.86 -5.97
N LYS A 76 -12.07 -10.17 -5.18
CA LYS A 76 -13.43 -10.44 -5.66
C LYS A 76 -14.08 -9.18 -6.26
N GLU A 77 -13.94 -8.03 -5.60
CA GLU A 77 -14.44 -6.76 -6.14
C GLU A 77 -13.71 -6.38 -7.44
N MET A 78 -12.41 -6.59 -7.52
CA MET A 78 -11.66 -6.37 -8.76
C MET A 78 -12.20 -7.23 -9.91
N LYS A 79 -12.48 -8.52 -9.68
CA LYS A 79 -13.08 -9.41 -10.68
C LYS A 79 -14.49 -8.98 -11.09
N ALA A 80 -15.27 -8.45 -10.15
CA ALA A 80 -16.59 -7.89 -10.47
C ALA A 80 -16.51 -6.66 -11.38
N LEU A 81 -15.43 -5.88 -11.31
CA LEU A 81 -15.18 -4.75 -12.20
C LEU A 81 -14.68 -5.20 -13.57
N SER A 82 -13.79 -6.19 -13.63
CA SER A 82 -13.28 -6.78 -14.87
C SER A 82 -12.60 -8.12 -14.61
N GLU A 83 -12.91 -9.11 -15.45
CA GLU A 83 -12.23 -10.43 -15.39
C GLU A 83 -10.72 -10.34 -15.61
N SER A 84 -10.23 -9.35 -16.34
CA SER A 84 -8.81 -9.10 -16.58
C SER A 84 -8.13 -8.24 -15.53
N SER A 85 -8.83 -7.83 -14.47
CA SER A 85 -8.32 -6.92 -13.44
C SER A 85 -7.11 -7.43 -12.68
N TRP A 86 -6.99 -8.75 -12.52
CA TRP A 86 -5.83 -9.41 -11.95
C TRP A 86 -5.68 -10.86 -12.45
N ASN A 87 -4.48 -11.41 -12.32
CA ASN A 87 -4.16 -12.79 -12.66
C ASN A 87 -3.06 -13.35 -11.74
N TYR A 88 -2.95 -14.68 -11.71
CA TYR A 88 -1.82 -15.32 -11.06
C TYR A 88 -0.62 -15.38 -12.00
N VAL A 89 0.55 -15.08 -11.46
CA VAL A 89 1.83 -15.20 -12.16
C VAL A 89 2.80 -15.98 -11.29
N VAL A 90 3.48 -16.97 -11.87
CA VAL A 90 4.57 -17.68 -11.20
C VAL A 90 5.88 -17.00 -11.60
N SER A 91 6.60 -16.48 -10.61
CA SER A 91 7.90 -15.83 -10.81
C SER A 91 8.98 -16.85 -11.20
N ALA A 92 10.11 -16.36 -11.67
CA ALA A 92 11.28 -17.21 -11.98
C ALA A 92 11.82 -17.96 -10.74
N THR A 93 11.53 -17.48 -9.54
CA THR A 93 11.88 -18.12 -8.26
C THR A 93 10.82 -19.13 -7.78
N GLY A 94 9.78 -19.40 -8.56
CA GLY A 94 8.68 -20.33 -8.22
C GLY A 94 7.61 -19.73 -7.30
N ASN A 95 7.70 -18.47 -6.92
CA ASN A 95 6.69 -17.82 -6.09
C ASN A 95 5.45 -17.48 -6.92
N LYS A 96 4.26 -17.85 -6.41
CA LYS A 96 2.98 -17.51 -7.01
C LYS A 96 2.49 -16.16 -6.50
N ASN A 97 2.40 -15.20 -7.40
CA ASN A 97 1.99 -13.82 -7.12
C ASN A 97 0.62 -13.53 -7.72
N VAL A 98 -0.04 -12.50 -7.20
CA VAL A 98 -1.24 -11.90 -7.80
C VAL A 98 -0.82 -10.60 -8.46
N ASN A 99 -0.69 -10.58 -9.79
CA ASN A 99 -0.46 -9.36 -10.54
C ASN A 99 -1.81 -8.70 -10.85
N PHE A 100 -1.88 -7.37 -10.74
CA PHE A 100 -3.13 -6.65 -10.89
C PHE A 100 -2.95 -5.32 -11.62
N HIS A 101 -4.08 -4.81 -12.11
CA HIS A 101 -4.15 -3.48 -12.71
C HIS A 101 -4.48 -2.45 -11.59
N PRO A 102 -3.61 -1.46 -11.34
CA PRO A 102 -3.76 -0.53 -10.21
C PRO A 102 -5.06 0.26 -10.20
N GLU A 103 -5.62 0.62 -11.38
CA GLU A 103 -6.86 1.41 -11.44
C GLU A 103 -8.07 0.58 -10.98
N TYR A 104 -8.14 -0.71 -11.35
CA TYR A 104 -9.18 -1.58 -10.81
C TYR A 104 -9.01 -1.83 -9.31
N LEU A 105 -7.76 -1.85 -8.82
CA LEU A 105 -7.51 -1.98 -7.39
C LEU A 105 -8.03 -0.77 -6.60
N LYS A 106 -7.82 0.46 -7.08
CA LYS A 106 -8.37 1.68 -6.45
C LYS A 106 -9.89 1.57 -6.31
N CYS A 107 -10.59 1.34 -7.42
CA CYS A 107 -12.06 1.20 -7.42
C CYS A 107 -12.55 0.05 -6.53
N ALA A 108 -11.85 -1.08 -6.52
CA ALA A 108 -12.22 -2.22 -5.69
C ALA A 108 -12.08 -1.92 -4.19
N MET A 109 -11.03 -1.20 -3.80
CA MET A 109 -10.82 -0.77 -2.41
C MET A 109 -11.90 0.23 -1.97
N ASP A 110 -12.24 1.21 -2.80
CA ASP A 110 -13.35 2.14 -2.55
C ASP A 110 -14.66 1.37 -2.34
N ASN A 111 -14.98 0.43 -3.24
CA ASN A 111 -16.18 -0.41 -3.13
C ASN A 111 -16.21 -1.25 -1.85
N VAL A 112 -15.07 -1.83 -1.44
CA VAL A 112 -14.98 -2.62 -0.20
C VAL A 112 -15.26 -1.75 1.01
N LEU A 113 -14.66 -0.56 1.10
CA LEU A 113 -14.85 0.34 2.23
C LEU A 113 -16.26 0.92 2.27
N GLU A 114 -16.84 1.28 1.13
CA GLU A 114 -18.23 1.72 1.03
C GLU A 114 -19.20 0.62 1.51
N LYS A 115 -19.06 -0.61 1.00
CA LYS A 115 -19.91 -1.75 1.38
C LYS A 115 -19.79 -2.14 2.84
N THR A 116 -18.65 -1.91 3.47
CA THR A 116 -18.43 -2.17 4.89
C THR A 116 -18.79 -0.99 5.81
N GLY A 117 -19.13 0.18 5.23
CA GLY A 117 -19.57 1.35 5.99
C GLY A 117 -18.42 2.13 6.64
N VAL A 118 -17.20 2.00 6.12
CA VAL A 118 -16.05 2.79 6.57
C VAL A 118 -16.15 4.23 6.05
N THR A 119 -15.96 5.21 6.95
CA THR A 119 -15.78 6.60 6.55
C THR A 119 -14.33 6.81 6.10
N CYS A 120 -14.11 7.50 4.97
CA CYS A 120 -12.78 7.83 4.47
C CYS A 120 -12.56 9.34 4.45
N PHE A 121 -11.44 9.79 5.01
CA PHE A 121 -10.95 11.17 4.88
C PHE A 121 -9.70 11.14 3.99
N PHE A 122 -9.86 11.58 2.75
CA PHE A 122 -8.76 11.77 1.79
C PHE A 122 -8.14 13.16 1.92
N HIS A 123 -7.00 13.39 1.28
CA HIS A 123 -6.26 14.66 1.34
C HIS A 123 -6.02 15.13 2.78
N THR A 124 -5.99 14.21 3.71
CA THR A 124 -5.90 14.49 5.14
C THR A 124 -4.57 14.00 5.70
N ARG A 125 -3.80 14.91 6.25
CA ARG A 125 -2.51 14.61 6.91
C ARG A 125 -2.69 14.54 8.42
N ILE A 126 -2.07 13.54 9.02
CA ILE A 126 -1.88 13.45 10.46
C ILE A 126 -0.63 14.25 10.80
N THR A 127 -0.76 15.24 11.68
CA THR A 127 0.29 16.18 12.05
C THR A 127 0.72 16.07 13.51
N GLY A 128 -0.06 15.36 14.33
CA GLY A 128 0.25 15.14 15.74
C GLY A 128 -0.60 14.02 16.34
N VAL A 129 -0.23 13.65 17.54
CA VAL A 129 -0.89 12.63 18.35
C VAL A 129 -1.07 13.16 19.76
N CYS A 130 -2.29 13.10 20.27
CA CYS A 130 -2.58 13.36 21.68
C CYS A 130 -2.49 12.04 22.46
N THR A 131 -1.77 12.08 23.56
CA THR A 131 -1.61 10.93 24.47
C THR A 131 -1.99 11.30 25.89
N GLU A 132 -2.65 10.37 26.58
CA GLU A 132 -2.88 10.44 28.02
C GLU A 132 -2.25 9.20 28.67
N GLU A 133 -1.42 9.41 29.67
CA GLU A 133 -0.61 8.35 30.28
C GLU A 133 0.24 7.61 29.22
N ARG A 134 -0.21 6.45 28.76
CA ARG A 134 0.47 5.62 27.76
C ARG A 134 -0.46 5.24 26.58
N ALA A 135 -1.61 5.88 26.50
CA ALA A 135 -2.61 5.62 25.47
C ALA A 135 -2.73 6.80 24.49
N VAL A 136 -2.88 6.51 23.22
CA VAL A 136 -3.27 7.49 22.21
C VAL A 136 -4.76 7.77 22.37
N THR A 137 -5.14 9.04 22.50
CA THR A 137 -6.52 9.48 22.70
C THR A 137 -7.10 10.21 21.50
N ALA A 138 -6.26 10.90 20.72
CA ALA A 138 -6.66 11.57 19.50
C ALA A 138 -5.52 11.72 18.50
N LEU A 139 -5.88 11.91 17.23
CA LEU A 139 -4.97 12.36 16.17
C LEU A 139 -5.26 13.83 15.84
N GLU A 140 -4.21 14.63 15.71
CA GLU A 140 -4.28 15.96 15.11
C GLU A 140 -4.16 15.83 13.60
N CYS A 141 -5.15 16.35 12.88
CA CYS A 141 -5.23 16.23 11.44
C CYS A 141 -5.39 17.60 10.79
N VAL A 142 -5.02 17.69 9.51
CA VAL A 142 -5.20 18.86 8.67
C VAL A 142 -5.69 18.45 7.29
N ASP A 143 -6.67 19.17 6.78
CA ASP A 143 -7.16 19.12 5.41
C ASP A 143 -7.24 20.54 4.81
N ASP A 144 -7.86 20.72 3.65
CA ASP A 144 -7.98 22.02 2.98
C ASP A 144 -8.81 23.04 3.78
N GLU A 145 -9.68 22.59 4.70
CA GLU A 145 -10.45 23.46 5.59
C GLU A 145 -9.70 23.81 6.90
N GLY A 146 -8.50 23.25 7.10
CA GLY A 146 -7.66 23.51 8.26
C GLY A 146 -7.59 22.38 9.28
N GLY A 147 -7.11 22.68 10.47
CA GLY A 147 -6.83 21.69 11.51
C GLY A 147 -8.07 21.18 12.25
N PHE A 148 -8.07 19.90 12.61
CA PHE A 148 -9.11 19.24 13.38
C PHE A 148 -8.57 18.09 14.24
N LEU A 149 -9.39 17.55 15.13
CA LEU A 149 -9.07 16.43 15.99
C LEU A 149 -9.96 15.23 15.65
N VAL A 150 -9.35 14.04 15.70
CA VAL A 150 -10.07 12.77 15.59
C VAL A 150 -9.80 11.93 16.82
N GLU A 151 -10.83 11.71 17.63
CA GLU A 151 -10.80 10.86 18.81
C GLU A 151 -11.28 9.45 18.49
N ALA A 152 -10.67 8.45 19.13
CA ALA A 152 -11.14 7.07 19.02
C ALA A 152 -10.78 6.24 20.27
N LYS A 153 -11.39 5.06 20.36
CA LYS A 153 -11.07 4.05 21.37
C LYS A 153 -9.80 3.27 21.01
N ALA A 154 -9.54 3.10 19.68
CA ALA A 154 -8.37 2.41 19.17
C ALA A 154 -7.85 3.06 17.89
N PHE A 155 -6.54 3.01 17.70
CA PHE A 155 -5.83 3.54 16.54
C PHE A 155 -4.98 2.44 15.91
N VAL A 156 -5.00 2.35 14.60
CA VAL A 156 -4.20 1.39 13.82
C VAL A 156 -3.27 2.18 12.91
N ASP A 157 -1.96 2.05 13.11
CA ASP A 157 -0.96 2.69 12.26
C ASP A 157 -0.63 1.79 11.06
N THR A 158 -1.02 2.22 9.88
CA THR A 158 -0.73 1.59 8.59
C THR A 158 -0.09 2.59 7.61
N THR A 159 0.62 3.57 8.16
CA THR A 159 1.23 4.67 7.38
C THR A 159 2.44 4.24 6.54
N GLY A 160 2.90 3.00 6.70
CA GLY A 160 4.08 2.45 6.03
C GLY A 160 5.37 2.72 6.79
N ASP A 161 5.54 3.93 7.31
CA ASP A 161 6.74 4.38 8.05
C ASP A 161 6.50 4.55 9.55
N ALA A 162 5.43 3.95 10.12
CA ALA A 162 5.05 4.04 11.52
C ALA A 162 4.92 5.49 12.04
N ASN A 163 4.33 6.38 11.24
CA ASN A 163 4.28 7.81 11.53
C ASN A 163 3.50 8.13 12.82
N VAL A 164 2.38 7.43 13.06
CA VAL A 164 1.58 7.62 14.28
C VAL A 164 2.35 7.13 15.50
N VAL A 165 3.01 5.99 15.40
CA VAL A 165 3.86 5.42 16.45
C VAL A 165 5.00 6.37 16.81
N HIS A 166 5.67 6.94 15.79
CA HIS A 166 6.73 7.94 15.98
C HIS A 166 6.22 9.22 16.63
N LEU A 167 5.10 9.77 16.14
CA LEU A 167 4.48 10.98 16.72
C LEU A 167 3.99 10.78 18.14
N ALA A 168 3.62 9.54 18.51
CA ALA A 168 3.25 9.17 19.88
C ALA A 168 4.46 9.01 20.82
N GLY A 169 5.70 9.14 20.31
CA GLY A 169 6.92 8.98 21.08
C GLY A 169 7.26 7.53 21.45
N ALA A 170 6.63 6.55 20.80
CA ALA A 170 6.96 5.14 21.01
C ALA A 170 8.25 4.76 20.27
N PRO A 171 9.03 3.79 20.76
CA PRO A 171 10.28 3.40 20.13
C PRO A 171 10.02 2.72 18.76
N THR A 172 10.82 3.11 17.77
CA THR A 172 10.81 2.53 16.41
C THR A 172 12.20 2.05 16.04
N LEU A 173 12.27 1.05 15.16
CA LEU A 173 13.52 0.58 14.57
C LEU A 173 13.64 1.11 13.14
N TRP A 174 14.84 1.54 12.76
CA TRP A 174 15.15 2.04 11.43
C TRP A 174 16.42 1.36 10.91
N GLY A 175 16.30 0.63 9.80
CA GLY A 175 17.40 -0.08 9.21
C GLY A 175 17.93 -1.26 10.04
N ASP A 176 19.13 -1.71 9.71
CA ASP A 176 19.89 -2.71 10.46
C ASP A 176 20.73 -2.06 11.57
N GLU A 177 21.56 -2.85 12.25
CA GLU A 177 22.48 -2.40 13.30
C GLU A 177 23.52 -1.37 12.85
N ASN A 178 23.78 -1.26 11.53
CA ASN A 178 24.68 -0.29 10.90
C ASN A 178 23.93 0.91 10.32
N GLY A 179 22.60 0.99 10.46
CA GLY A 179 21.75 2.02 9.89
C GLY A 179 21.45 1.84 8.41
N ASN A 180 21.78 0.69 7.81
CA ASN A 180 21.46 0.42 6.41
C ASN A 180 19.97 0.09 6.27
N VAL A 181 19.31 0.75 5.34
CA VAL A 181 17.93 0.47 4.94
C VAL A 181 17.88 -0.38 3.68
N GLN A 182 16.74 -1.00 3.42
CA GLN A 182 16.51 -1.73 2.18
C GLN A 182 16.67 -0.81 0.97
N ALA A 183 17.24 -1.34 -0.12
CA ALA A 183 17.43 -0.57 -1.35
C ALA A 183 16.09 -0.04 -1.88
N ALA A 184 16.06 1.25 -2.21
CA ALA A 184 14.90 1.87 -2.82
C ALA A 184 14.69 1.39 -4.25
N THR A 185 13.43 1.36 -4.69
CA THR A 185 13.03 1.06 -6.07
C THR A 185 12.15 2.19 -6.57
N LEU A 186 12.39 2.65 -7.78
CA LEU A 186 11.55 3.63 -8.48
C LEU A 186 10.85 2.94 -9.66
N PRO A 187 9.63 2.43 -9.49
CA PRO A 187 8.83 1.97 -10.61
C PRO A 187 8.35 3.15 -11.45
N PHE A 188 8.30 2.97 -12.75
CA PHE A 188 7.72 3.95 -13.66
C PHE A 188 6.99 3.25 -14.81
N ARG A 189 5.99 3.92 -15.37
CA ARG A 189 5.20 3.39 -16.47
C ARG A 189 5.61 4.03 -17.78
N LEU A 190 5.81 3.22 -18.80
CA LEU A 190 6.03 3.65 -20.18
C LEU A 190 4.81 3.27 -21.04
N SER A 191 4.48 4.11 -21.99
CA SER A 191 3.51 3.85 -23.05
C SER A 191 4.16 4.01 -24.43
N GLY A 192 3.51 3.46 -25.47
CA GLY A 192 4.05 3.53 -26.84
C GLY A 192 5.29 2.66 -27.07
N VAL A 193 5.54 1.69 -26.19
CA VAL A 193 6.64 0.73 -26.37
C VAL A 193 6.28 -0.26 -27.46
N ASP A 194 7.23 -0.50 -28.38
CA ASP A 194 7.08 -1.54 -29.40
C ASP A 194 7.05 -2.93 -28.71
N THR A 195 5.91 -3.59 -28.80
CA THR A 195 5.69 -4.90 -28.17
C THR A 195 6.43 -6.04 -28.85
N SER A 196 7.05 -5.81 -30.01
CA SER A 196 7.93 -6.78 -30.70
C SER A 196 9.33 -6.82 -30.08
N CYS A 197 9.71 -5.83 -29.26
CA CYS A 197 10.97 -5.82 -28.53
C CYS A 197 11.03 -6.99 -27.53
N ASP A 198 12.23 -7.56 -27.38
CA ASP A 198 12.51 -8.54 -26.33
C ASP A 198 12.57 -7.81 -24.97
N LEU A 199 11.52 -8.03 -24.15
CA LEU A 199 11.38 -7.45 -22.81
C LEU A 199 11.63 -8.49 -21.71
N THR A 200 12.35 -9.57 -22.01
CA THR A 200 12.76 -10.57 -21.02
C THR A 200 13.75 -9.96 -20.01
N PRO A 201 13.80 -10.47 -18.77
CA PRO A 201 14.76 -10.02 -17.77
C PRO A 201 16.21 -10.05 -18.30
N GLN A 202 16.55 -11.04 -19.12
CA GLN A 202 17.88 -11.19 -19.73
C GLN A 202 18.18 -10.08 -20.76
N ALA A 203 17.17 -9.68 -21.55
CA ALA A 203 17.32 -8.58 -22.51
C ALA A 203 17.49 -7.25 -21.78
N VAL A 204 16.71 -7.02 -20.69
CA VAL A 204 16.85 -5.84 -19.85
C VAL A 204 18.24 -5.78 -19.22
N GLU A 205 18.72 -6.88 -18.64
CA GLU A 205 20.07 -6.95 -18.03
C GLU A 205 21.16 -6.58 -19.06
N LYS A 206 21.14 -7.16 -20.26
CA LYS A 206 22.07 -6.84 -21.34
C LYS A 206 22.02 -5.36 -21.74
N ALA A 207 20.82 -4.79 -21.84
CA ALA A 207 20.64 -3.38 -22.18
C ALA A 207 21.23 -2.45 -21.11
N VAL A 208 21.02 -2.78 -19.82
CA VAL A 208 21.59 -2.00 -18.72
C VAL A 208 23.11 -2.09 -18.66
N ILE A 209 23.68 -3.28 -18.87
CA ILE A 209 25.14 -3.45 -18.93
C ILE A 209 25.74 -2.59 -20.04
N ARG A 210 25.17 -2.67 -21.25
CA ARG A 210 25.59 -1.84 -22.37
C ARG A 210 25.49 -0.35 -22.08
N ALA A 211 24.40 0.09 -21.47
CA ALA A 211 24.22 1.49 -21.11
C ALA A 211 25.28 1.98 -20.10
N LYS A 212 25.74 1.11 -19.19
CA LYS A 212 26.86 1.42 -18.30
C LYS A 212 28.19 1.55 -19.08
N GLU A 213 28.44 0.65 -20.01
CA GLU A 213 29.60 0.70 -20.87
C GLU A 213 29.64 1.97 -21.74
N ASP A 214 28.46 2.41 -22.21
CA ASP A 214 28.25 3.66 -22.94
C ASP A 214 28.34 4.92 -22.05
N GLY A 215 28.59 4.76 -20.73
CA GLY A 215 28.82 5.86 -19.80
C GLY A 215 27.55 6.52 -19.25
N ILE A 216 26.37 5.90 -19.35
CA ILE A 216 25.15 6.43 -18.75
C ILE A 216 25.28 6.41 -17.22
N PRO A 217 25.20 7.57 -16.54
CA PRO A 217 25.47 7.66 -15.12
C PRO A 217 24.30 7.10 -14.28
N HIS A 218 24.61 6.80 -13.00
CA HIS A 218 23.63 6.43 -11.96
C HIS A 218 22.89 5.11 -12.15
N LEU A 219 23.34 4.24 -13.05
CA LEU A 219 22.84 2.88 -13.18
C LEU A 219 23.46 1.99 -12.10
N THR A 220 22.84 1.89 -10.94
CA THR A 220 23.37 1.20 -9.76
C THR A 220 23.23 -0.31 -9.81
N LYS A 221 22.25 -0.83 -10.54
CA LYS A 221 22.00 -2.27 -10.71
C LYS A 221 21.93 -2.64 -12.19
N GLU A 222 22.19 -3.91 -12.50
CA GLU A 222 22.13 -4.45 -13.85
C GLU A 222 20.85 -5.21 -14.12
N LYS A 223 20.21 -5.75 -13.05
CA LYS A 223 18.99 -6.53 -13.16
C LYS A 223 17.75 -5.65 -12.98
N GLY A 224 16.79 -5.84 -13.86
CA GLY A 224 15.46 -5.25 -13.78
C GLY A 224 14.44 -6.22 -14.35
N PHE A 225 13.17 -5.88 -14.18
CA PHE A 225 12.08 -6.62 -14.80
C PHE A 225 10.97 -5.66 -15.23
N ILE A 226 10.21 -6.09 -16.24
CA ILE A 226 9.11 -5.33 -16.80
C ILE A 226 7.82 -6.10 -16.51
N LEU A 227 6.86 -5.43 -15.89
CA LEU A 227 5.49 -5.92 -15.76
C LEU A 227 4.70 -5.46 -16.99
N LYS A 228 4.05 -6.41 -17.68
CA LYS A 228 3.19 -6.15 -18.84
C LYS A 228 1.73 -6.17 -18.45
#